data_74e08285898ac81170f00e164d48b9d9
#
_entry.id   74e08285898ac81170f00e164d48b9d9
#
_cell.length_a   1.000
_cell.length_b   1.000
_cell.length_c   1.000
_cell.angle_alpha   90.00
_cell.angle_beta   90.00
_cell.angle_gamma   90.00
#
_symmetry.space_group_name_H-M   'P 1'
#
loop_
_entity.id
_entity.type
_entity.pdbx_description
1 polymer ?
#
loop_
_entity_poly.entity_id
_entity_poly.type
_entity_poly.pdbx_seq_one_letter_code
_entity_poly.pdbx_strand_id
1 'polypeptide(L)'
;MTFPIVEREPVRLPTLAGHDDELWDTLIELSEVRPGEWTLIGGQMVFLHAIENDATPPRISTDLDVLVNARITGRPIAAFAAGLENLGFEQDGISPEGIAHRYRRNRVTIDVLAPEGLGERTDLTTTPPGRTLQVPGGTQALDRTELLPVATSNRAGHVPRPSLLGAVVGKAMAVAVDDVPDAQRLDFVFLLSLIVDPFTLADQLTTKDRRRIRARKELVTGEHRVWNELDDDARDRSQAALRILSR
;
A
#
# COMPACT_ATOMS: atom_id res chain seq x y z
N MET A 1 11.14 9.27 -11.52
CA MET A 1 9.72 9.64 -11.84
C MET A 1 9.27 10.58 -10.74
N THR A 2 8.56 11.67 -11.03
CA THR A 2 8.07 12.59 -9.98
C THR A 2 6.60 12.28 -9.76
N PHE A 3 6.22 11.89 -8.56
CA PHE A 3 4.82 11.69 -8.20
C PHE A 3 4.14 13.05 -7.94
N PRO A 4 2.84 13.22 -8.26
CA PRO A 4 2.11 14.43 -7.93
C PRO A 4 1.98 14.57 -6.41
N ILE A 5 2.04 15.81 -5.93
CA ILE A 5 1.83 16.12 -4.51
C ILE A 5 0.33 16.36 -4.30
N VAL A 6 -0.22 15.78 -3.25
CA VAL A 6 -1.60 16.04 -2.83
C VAL A 6 -1.68 17.46 -2.25
N GLU A 7 -2.50 18.32 -2.83
CA GLU A 7 -2.69 19.70 -2.38
C GLU A 7 -3.55 19.75 -1.11
N ARG A 8 -2.90 19.69 0.04
CA ARG A 8 -3.55 19.80 1.36
C ARG A 8 -2.54 20.17 2.45
N GLU A 9 -3.04 20.59 3.60
CA GLU A 9 -2.23 20.70 4.82
C GLU A 9 -1.68 19.32 5.23
N PRO A 10 -0.47 19.27 5.82
CA PRO A 10 0.12 18.01 6.28
C PRO A 10 -0.80 17.25 7.23
N VAL A 11 -1.01 15.97 6.94
CA VAL A 11 -1.76 15.07 7.80
C VAL A 11 -0.92 14.77 9.05
N ARG A 12 -1.49 15.03 10.24
CA ARG A 12 -0.84 14.70 11.50
C ARG A 12 -0.95 13.22 11.76
N LEU A 13 0.21 12.55 11.81
CA LEU A 13 0.29 11.13 12.06
C LEU A 13 0.26 10.86 13.57
N PRO A 14 -0.55 9.88 14.03
CA PRO A 14 -0.60 9.53 15.45
C PRO A 14 0.63 8.73 15.85
N THR A 15 1.06 8.87 17.10
CA THR A 15 2.04 7.98 17.70
C THR A 15 1.45 6.57 17.81
N LEU A 16 2.15 5.58 17.26
CA LEU A 16 1.71 4.18 17.29
C LEU A 16 2.25 3.47 18.55
N ALA A 17 1.37 2.77 19.26
CA ALA A 17 1.74 2.02 20.46
C ALA A 17 2.88 1.03 20.17
N GLY A 18 3.99 1.15 20.90
CA GLY A 18 5.16 0.31 20.75
C GLY A 18 6.17 0.72 19.68
N HIS A 19 5.87 1.74 18.87
CA HIS A 19 6.76 2.24 17.81
C HIS A 19 7.09 3.73 17.95
N ASP A 20 6.44 4.44 18.87
CA ASP A 20 6.50 5.90 18.96
C ASP A 20 6.26 6.52 17.56
N ASP A 21 7.07 7.48 17.13
CA ASP A 21 7.00 8.04 15.78
C ASP A 21 7.98 7.35 14.80
N GLU A 22 8.75 6.35 15.24
CA GLU A 22 9.85 5.75 14.47
C GLU A 22 9.38 5.17 13.13
N LEU A 23 8.21 4.55 13.10
CA LEU A 23 7.65 3.96 11.87
C LEU A 23 7.36 5.04 10.82
N TRP A 24 6.72 6.13 11.23
CA TRP A 24 6.38 7.24 10.33
C TRP A 24 7.61 8.05 9.92
N ASP A 25 8.51 8.32 10.87
CA ASP A 25 9.77 9.01 10.61
C ASP A 25 10.62 8.23 9.60
N THR A 26 10.59 6.89 9.66
CA THR A 26 11.24 6.02 8.67
C THR A 26 10.68 6.21 7.26
N LEU A 27 9.34 6.30 7.10
CA LEU A 27 8.74 6.53 5.78
C LEU A 27 9.11 7.90 5.20
N ILE A 28 9.15 8.94 6.05
CA ILE A 28 9.58 10.28 5.64
C ILE A 28 11.05 10.25 5.23
N GLU A 29 11.93 9.66 6.05
CA GLU A 29 13.34 9.48 5.77
C GLU A 29 13.58 8.76 4.44
N LEU A 30 12.83 7.66 4.20
CA LEU A 30 12.92 6.88 2.97
C LEU A 30 12.50 7.69 1.75
N SER A 31 11.49 8.56 1.88
CA SER A 31 11.05 9.45 0.80
C SER A 31 12.07 10.50 0.45
N GLU A 32 12.85 10.98 1.43
CA GLU A 32 13.92 11.96 1.22
C GLU A 32 15.13 11.34 0.52
N VAL A 33 15.52 10.11 0.91
CA VAL A 33 16.71 9.44 0.34
C VAL A 33 16.43 8.67 -0.95
N ARG A 34 15.18 8.31 -1.22
CA ARG A 34 14.73 7.54 -2.40
C ARG A 34 13.49 8.17 -3.07
N PRO A 35 13.55 9.42 -3.49
CA PRO A 35 12.40 10.13 -4.04
C PRO A 35 11.96 9.51 -5.38
N GLY A 36 10.65 9.22 -5.52
CA GLY A 36 10.06 8.71 -6.76
C GLY A 36 10.40 7.28 -7.13
N GLU A 37 11.06 6.53 -6.23
CA GLU A 37 11.50 5.16 -6.49
C GLU A 37 10.54 4.09 -5.92
N TRP A 38 9.59 4.46 -5.07
CA TRP A 38 8.75 3.53 -4.36
C TRP A 38 7.37 4.09 -4.01
N THR A 39 6.47 3.24 -3.54
CA THR A 39 5.17 3.60 -2.96
C THR A 39 4.83 2.69 -1.78
N LEU A 40 4.18 3.22 -0.76
CA LEU A 40 3.66 2.44 0.36
C LEU A 40 2.41 1.71 -0.08
N ILE A 41 2.33 0.41 0.23
CA ILE A 41 1.15 -0.42 0.03
C ILE A 41 0.75 -1.10 1.36
N GLY A 42 -0.04 -2.15 1.31
CA GLY A 42 -0.35 -2.95 2.51
C GLY A 42 -1.27 -2.29 3.52
N GLY A 43 -1.11 -2.66 4.78
CA GLY A 43 -1.97 -2.19 5.88
C GLY A 43 -1.71 -0.75 6.27
N GLN A 44 -0.46 -0.31 6.24
CA GLN A 44 -0.11 1.08 6.59
C GLN A 44 -0.58 2.09 5.54
N MET A 45 -0.67 1.71 4.27
CA MET A 45 -1.32 2.52 3.25
C MET A 45 -2.81 2.73 3.59
N VAL A 46 -3.52 1.68 4.02
CA VAL A 46 -4.94 1.77 4.44
C VAL A 46 -5.07 2.68 5.67
N PHE A 47 -4.15 2.55 6.62
CA PHE A 47 -4.09 3.40 7.80
C PHE A 47 -3.90 4.89 7.44
N LEU A 48 -3.01 5.22 6.49
CA LEU A 48 -2.85 6.60 6.01
C LEU A 48 -4.13 7.14 5.38
N HIS A 49 -4.82 6.34 4.54
CA HIS A 49 -6.11 6.74 3.99
C HIS A 49 -7.17 6.96 5.06
N ALA A 50 -7.16 6.17 6.14
CA ALA A 50 -8.07 6.36 7.27
C ALA A 50 -7.83 7.72 7.94
N ILE A 51 -6.60 8.01 8.34
CA ILE A 51 -6.27 9.28 9.02
C ILE A 51 -6.53 10.47 8.10
N GLU A 52 -6.16 10.36 6.82
CA GLU A 52 -6.39 11.40 5.82
C GLU A 52 -7.87 11.82 5.70
N ASN A 53 -8.79 10.90 5.98
CA ASN A 53 -10.24 11.09 5.91
C ASN A 53 -10.92 11.13 7.28
N ASP A 54 -10.16 11.38 8.36
CA ASP A 54 -10.68 11.44 9.75
C ASP A 54 -11.46 10.18 10.15
N ALA A 55 -11.09 9.02 9.60
CA ALA A 55 -11.74 7.74 9.85
C ALA A 55 -10.86 6.84 10.74
N THR A 56 -11.51 5.93 11.48
CA THR A 56 -10.80 4.93 12.28
C THR A 56 -10.40 3.77 11.39
N PRO A 57 -9.11 3.42 11.31
CA PRO A 57 -8.67 2.27 10.52
C PRO A 57 -9.26 0.96 11.07
N PRO A 58 -9.62 0.02 10.19
CA PRO A 58 -10.28 -1.22 10.63
C PRO A 58 -9.35 -2.17 11.37
N ARG A 59 -8.04 -1.99 11.18
CA ARG A 59 -6.98 -2.74 11.86
C ARG A 59 -5.69 -1.94 11.88
N ILE A 60 -4.80 -2.28 12.80
CA ILE A 60 -3.46 -1.70 12.86
C ILE A 60 -2.48 -2.72 12.27
N SER A 61 -1.63 -2.27 11.35
CA SER A 61 -0.46 -2.99 10.84
C SER A 61 0.79 -2.33 11.40
N THR A 62 1.82 -3.11 11.65
CA THR A 62 3.11 -2.60 12.15
C THR A 62 4.25 -2.78 11.12
N ASP A 63 4.00 -3.55 10.07
CA ASP A 63 4.94 -3.77 8.99
C ASP A 63 4.70 -2.77 7.85
N LEU A 64 5.79 -2.31 7.25
CA LEU A 64 5.78 -1.40 6.10
C LEU A 64 5.95 -2.20 4.81
N ASP A 65 4.92 -2.29 4.00
CA ASP A 65 5.00 -2.89 2.68
C ASP A 65 5.40 -1.82 1.65
N VAL A 66 6.63 -1.88 1.16
CA VAL A 66 7.20 -0.91 0.22
C VAL A 66 7.32 -1.54 -1.17
N LEU A 67 6.62 -0.97 -2.12
CA LEU A 67 6.64 -1.39 -3.51
C LEU A 67 7.65 -0.56 -4.30
N VAL A 68 8.74 -1.18 -4.72
CA VAL A 68 9.82 -0.51 -5.48
C VAL A 68 9.45 -0.43 -6.96
N ASN A 69 9.71 0.73 -7.57
CA ASN A 69 9.50 0.94 -9.00
C ASN A 69 10.58 0.24 -9.83
N ALA A 70 10.41 -1.05 -10.05
CA ALA A 70 11.35 -1.87 -10.82
C ALA A 70 11.42 -1.53 -12.33
N ARG A 71 10.66 -0.54 -12.80
CA ARG A 71 10.68 -0.04 -14.18
C ARG A 71 11.75 1.04 -14.41
N ILE A 72 12.40 1.50 -13.35
CA ILE A 72 13.52 2.44 -13.45
C ILE A 72 14.74 1.69 -14.01
N THR A 73 15.60 2.38 -14.76
CA THR A 73 16.82 1.81 -15.33
C THR A 73 17.83 1.40 -14.26
N GLY A 74 18.62 0.37 -14.54
CA GLY A 74 19.62 -0.15 -13.61
C GLY A 74 19.10 -1.37 -12.82
N ARG A 75 19.50 -1.48 -11.56
CA ARG A 75 19.10 -2.53 -10.61
C ARG A 75 18.31 -1.92 -9.44
N PRO A 76 17.07 -1.42 -9.67
CA PRO A 76 16.36 -0.60 -8.70
C PRO A 76 16.06 -1.33 -7.38
N ILE A 77 15.76 -2.63 -7.43
CA ILE A 77 15.51 -3.43 -6.22
C ILE A 77 16.76 -3.50 -5.34
N ALA A 78 17.91 -3.88 -5.92
CA ALA A 78 19.17 -3.95 -5.19
C ALA A 78 19.63 -2.57 -4.69
N ALA A 79 19.44 -1.51 -5.50
CA ALA A 79 19.77 -0.15 -5.10
C ALA A 79 18.90 0.33 -3.93
N PHE A 80 17.61 -0.04 -3.93
CA PHE A 80 16.68 0.25 -2.84
C PHE A 80 17.09 -0.48 -1.55
N ALA A 81 17.38 -1.79 -1.65
CA ALA A 81 17.86 -2.60 -0.55
C ALA A 81 19.15 -2.03 0.08
N ALA A 82 20.14 -1.69 -0.77
CA ALA A 82 21.37 -1.02 -0.30
C ALA A 82 21.07 0.33 0.37
N GLY A 83 20.04 1.06 -0.08
CA GLY A 83 19.57 2.28 0.59
C GLY A 83 19.05 2.01 1.99
N LEU A 84 18.28 0.94 2.19
CA LEU A 84 17.84 0.52 3.52
C LEU A 84 19.02 0.13 4.42
N GLU A 85 19.99 -0.62 3.89
CA GLU A 85 21.19 -1.00 4.64
C GLU A 85 22.00 0.24 5.08
N ASN A 86 22.13 1.27 4.23
CA ASN A 86 22.74 2.55 4.58
C ASN A 86 21.98 3.33 5.67
N LEU A 87 20.67 3.11 5.80
CA LEU A 87 19.83 3.63 6.87
C LEU A 87 19.87 2.75 8.15
N GLY A 88 20.71 1.73 8.18
CA GLY A 88 20.89 0.83 9.32
C GLY A 88 19.87 -0.30 9.41
N PHE A 89 19.15 -0.60 8.34
CA PHE A 89 18.31 -1.80 8.26
C PHE A 89 19.17 -3.02 7.92
N GLU A 90 18.84 -4.14 8.54
CA GLU A 90 19.46 -5.43 8.26
C GLU A 90 18.44 -6.37 7.60
N GLN A 91 18.88 -7.18 6.65
CA GLN A 91 18.05 -8.20 6.02
C GLN A 91 17.63 -9.24 7.08
N ASP A 92 16.33 -9.47 7.24
CA ASP A 92 15.75 -10.40 8.22
C ASP A 92 15.51 -11.78 7.60
N GLY A 93 16.62 -12.50 7.39
CA GLY A 93 16.61 -13.87 6.92
C GLY A 93 16.43 -14.04 5.41
N ILE A 94 16.54 -15.29 4.97
CA ILE A 94 16.31 -15.76 3.59
C ILE A 94 15.57 -17.08 3.65
N SER A 95 14.50 -17.24 2.87
CA SER A 95 13.75 -18.48 2.80
C SER A 95 14.55 -19.57 2.03
N PRO A 96 14.16 -20.86 2.17
CA PRO A 96 14.76 -21.93 1.37
C PRO A 96 14.66 -21.71 -0.17
N GLU A 97 13.64 -20.99 -0.61
CA GLU A 97 13.41 -20.61 -2.02
C GLU A 97 14.20 -19.37 -2.44
N GLY A 98 15.03 -18.81 -1.55
CA GLY A 98 15.86 -17.63 -1.82
C GLY A 98 15.11 -16.31 -1.72
N ILE A 99 13.95 -16.28 -1.04
CA ILE A 99 13.18 -15.04 -0.81
C ILE A 99 13.76 -14.30 0.39
N ALA A 100 14.12 -13.03 0.20
CA ALA A 100 14.73 -12.16 1.18
C ALA A 100 14.25 -10.72 0.95
N HIS A 101 13.00 -10.47 1.23
CA HIS A 101 12.34 -9.19 1.00
C HIS A 101 12.23 -8.36 2.27
N ARG A 102 12.43 -8.97 3.46
CA ARG A 102 12.23 -8.36 4.77
C ARG A 102 13.51 -7.74 5.31
N TYR A 103 13.37 -6.50 5.80
CA TYR A 103 14.43 -5.74 6.45
C TYR A 103 13.96 -5.22 7.79
N ARG A 104 14.86 -5.16 8.78
CA ARG A 104 14.53 -4.72 10.13
C ARG A 104 15.54 -3.73 10.68
N ARG A 105 15.04 -2.70 11.36
CA ARG A 105 15.80 -1.77 12.20
C ARG A 105 14.99 -1.51 13.47
N ASN A 106 15.55 -1.84 14.62
CA ASN A 106 14.86 -1.75 15.90
C ASN A 106 13.49 -2.48 15.89
N ARG A 107 12.39 -1.71 15.97
CA ARG A 107 11.01 -2.22 15.94
C ARG A 107 10.35 -2.07 14.56
N VAL A 108 11.02 -1.42 13.63
CA VAL A 108 10.47 -1.20 12.28
C VAL A 108 10.86 -2.36 11.37
N THR A 109 9.85 -2.95 10.75
CA THR A 109 9.99 -3.98 9.71
C THR A 109 9.54 -3.40 8.37
N ILE A 110 10.36 -3.58 7.32
CA ILE A 110 10.06 -3.16 5.95
C ILE A 110 10.11 -4.40 5.03
N ASP A 111 9.03 -4.66 4.33
CA ASP A 111 8.97 -5.65 3.26
C ASP A 111 9.16 -4.93 1.91
N VAL A 112 10.28 -5.22 1.25
CA VAL A 112 10.62 -4.68 -0.08
C VAL A 112 9.99 -5.57 -1.14
N LEU A 113 9.08 -5.03 -1.95
CA LEU A 113 8.28 -5.77 -2.91
C LEU A 113 8.46 -5.20 -4.32
N ALA A 114 8.14 -6.00 -5.35
CA ALA A 114 8.17 -5.61 -6.74
C ALA A 114 6.78 -5.69 -7.38
N PRO A 115 6.46 -4.87 -8.40
CA PRO A 115 5.19 -4.97 -9.12
C PRO A 115 5.12 -6.24 -9.98
N GLU A 116 3.91 -6.68 -10.26
CA GLU A 116 3.67 -7.79 -11.20
C GLU A 116 3.97 -7.39 -12.66
N GLY A 117 4.14 -8.41 -13.50
CA GLY A 117 4.27 -8.25 -14.94
C GLY A 117 5.62 -7.74 -15.42
N LEU A 118 6.63 -7.85 -14.58
CA LEU A 118 8.02 -7.62 -14.96
C LEU A 118 8.49 -8.76 -15.89
N GLY A 119 9.29 -8.41 -16.90
CA GLY A 119 9.86 -9.40 -17.80
C GLY A 119 10.78 -10.38 -17.06
N GLU A 120 10.94 -11.61 -17.59
CA GLU A 120 11.78 -12.68 -17.02
C GLU A 120 13.24 -12.26 -16.75
N ARG A 121 13.72 -11.25 -17.47
CA ARG A 121 15.10 -10.72 -17.33
C ARG A 121 15.22 -9.63 -16.26
N THR A 122 14.12 -9.25 -15.61
CA THR A 122 14.17 -8.23 -14.55
C THR A 122 14.88 -8.81 -13.33
N ASP A 123 15.89 -8.10 -12.87
CA ASP A 123 16.63 -8.48 -11.67
C ASP A 123 15.82 -8.14 -10.42
N LEU A 124 15.36 -9.17 -9.72
CA LEU A 124 14.62 -9.08 -8.47
C LEU A 124 15.53 -9.24 -7.23
N THR A 125 16.83 -9.27 -7.42
CA THR A 125 17.80 -9.40 -6.31
C THR A 125 17.68 -8.19 -5.37
N THR A 126 17.52 -8.49 -4.09
CA THR A 126 17.65 -7.54 -2.98
C THR A 126 19.12 -7.50 -2.52
N THR A 127 19.42 -8.06 -1.36
CA THR A 127 20.78 -8.31 -0.89
C THR A 127 21.19 -9.73 -1.32
N PRO A 128 22.24 -9.90 -2.16
CA PRO A 128 22.60 -11.23 -2.69
C PRO A 128 22.89 -12.26 -1.59
N PRO A 129 22.44 -13.51 -1.76
CA PRO A 129 21.76 -14.10 -2.92
C PRO A 129 20.23 -13.96 -2.92
N GLY A 130 19.67 -13.16 -2.00
CA GLY A 130 18.24 -13.02 -1.80
C GLY A 130 17.53 -12.26 -2.90
N ARG A 131 16.25 -12.55 -3.09
CA ARG A 131 15.37 -11.85 -4.04
C ARG A 131 14.03 -11.50 -3.44
N THR A 132 13.38 -10.48 -4.01
CA THR A 132 12.03 -10.08 -3.59
C THR A 132 10.93 -10.86 -4.31
N LEU A 133 9.70 -10.62 -3.84
CA LEU A 133 8.44 -11.13 -4.41
C LEU A 133 7.78 -10.09 -5.31
N GLN A 134 7.09 -10.57 -6.35
CA GLN A 134 6.17 -9.74 -7.13
C GLN A 134 4.76 -9.79 -6.54
N VAL A 135 4.14 -8.62 -6.42
CA VAL A 135 2.78 -8.50 -5.88
C VAL A 135 1.78 -8.06 -6.95
N PRO A 136 0.61 -8.70 -7.03
CA PRO A 136 -0.43 -8.31 -7.98
C PRO A 136 -0.99 -6.93 -7.62
N GLY A 137 -1.26 -6.12 -8.66
CA GLY A 137 -1.73 -4.74 -8.48
C GLY A 137 -0.63 -3.71 -8.27
N GLY A 138 0.64 -4.14 -8.19
CA GLY A 138 1.76 -3.25 -7.97
C GLY A 138 1.95 -2.24 -9.10
N THR A 139 1.85 -2.67 -10.35
CA THR A 139 1.99 -1.77 -11.51
C THR A 139 1.00 -0.61 -11.45
N GLN A 140 -0.28 -0.87 -11.23
CA GLN A 140 -1.30 0.18 -11.15
C GLN A 140 -1.18 1.02 -9.87
N ALA A 141 -0.65 0.46 -8.77
CA ALA A 141 -0.39 1.20 -7.56
C ALA A 141 0.70 2.27 -7.79
N LEU A 142 1.80 1.89 -8.46
CA LEU A 142 2.85 2.83 -8.86
C LEU A 142 2.35 3.91 -9.82
N ASP A 143 1.50 3.53 -10.80
CA ASP A 143 0.94 4.48 -11.77
C ASP A 143 0.00 5.52 -11.14
N ARG A 144 -0.55 5.21 -9.97
CA ARG A 144 -1.47 6.08 -9.20
C ARG A 144 -0.87 6.59 -7.90
N THR A 145 0.45 6.54 -7.76
CA THR A 145 1.13 7.03 -6.57
C THR A 145 1.10 8.55 -6.51
N GLU A 146 0.80 9.07 -5.33
CA GLU A 146 0.79 10.47 -4.95
C GLU A 146 1.66 10.67 -3.70
N LEU A 147 2.21 11.86 -3.53
CA LEU A 147 2.95 12.28 -2.34
C LEU A 147 1.99 12.91 -1.34
N LEU A 148 1.68 12.23 -0.26
CA LEU A 148 0.86 12.76 0.82
C LEU A 148 1.74 13.59 1.77
N PRO A 149 1.46 14.90 1.97
CA PRO A 149 2.12 15.68 3.01
C PRO A 149 1.74 15.16 4.40
N VAL A 150 2.72 14.88 5.23
CA VAL A 150 2.53 14.32 6.57
C VAL A 150 3.42 15.00 7.60
N ALA A 151 3.03 14.95 8.87
CA ALA A 151 3.84 15.42 9.99
C ALA A 151 3.69 14.51 11.21
N THR A 152 4.82 14.18 11.82
CA THR A 152 4.93 13.56 13.15
C THR A 152 5.19 14.64 14.21
N SER A 153 5.47 14.24 15.45
CA SER A 153 5.96 15.17 16.48
C SER A 153 7.39 15.68 16.17
N ASN A 154 8.17 14.91 15.39
CA ASN A 154 9.61 15.13 15.20
C ASN A 154 9.95 15.78 13.86
N ARG A 155 9.18 15.48 12.81
CA ARG A 155 9.49 15.91 11.44
C ARG A 155 8.25 16.04 10.57
N ALA A 156 8.40 16.75 9.45
CA ALA A 156 7.39 16.84 8.40
C ALA A 156 8.02 16.43 7.06
N GLY A 157 7.20 15.89 6.17
CA GLY A 157 7.67 15.45 4.85
C GLY A 157 6.55 14.87 4.01
N HIS A 158 6.87 13.93 3.14
CA HIS A 158 5.91 13.30 2.26
C HIS A 158 6.02 11.78 2.33
N VAL A 159 4.90 11.10 2.22
CA VAL A 159 4.86 9.64 2.07
C VAL A 159 4.20 9.30 0.73
N PRO A 160 4.92 8.60 -0.18
CA PRO A 160 4.33 8.14 -1.43
C PRO A 160 3.37 6.98 -1.15
N ARG A 161 2.11 7.14 -1.56
CA ARG A 161 1.07 6.13 -1.48
C ARG A 161 0.19 6.16 -2.72
N PRO A 162 -0.43 5.05 -3.15
CA PRO A 162 -1.43 5.09 -4.22
C PRO A 162 -2.60 6.00 -3.83
N SER A 163 -3.21 6.67 -4.81
CA SER A 163 -4.50 7.35 -4.61
C SER A 163 -5.55 6.36 -4.07
N LEU A 164 -6.66 6.88 -3.54
CA LEU A 164 -7.73 6.02 -3.00
C LEU A 164 -8.20 4.97 -4.04
N LEU A 165 -8.30 5.36 -5.31
CA LEU A 165 -8.61 4.42 -6.40
C LEU A 165 -7.53 3.35 -6.55
N GLY A 166 -6.27 3.74 -6.53
CA GLY A 166 -5.14 2.81 -6.57
C GLY A 166 -5.14 1.82 -5.42
N ALA A 167 -5.45 2.31 -4.22
CA ALA A 167 -5.58 1.50 -3.00
C ALA A 167 -6.72 0.47 -3.10
N VAL A 168 -7.91 0.91 -3.53
CA VAL A 168 -9.09 0.03 -3.74
C VAL A 168 -8.77 -1.08 -4.73
N VAL A 169 -8.21 -0.74 -5.90
CA VAL A 169 -7.87 -1.75 -6.93
C VAL A 169 -6.78 -2.70 -6.42
N GLY A 170 -5.78 -2.19 -5.70
CA GLY A 170 -4.72 -2.99 -5.09
C GLY A 170 -5.27 -4.02 -4.10
N LYS A 171 -6.13 -3.58 -3.17
CA LYS A 171 -6.76 -4.46 -2.18
C LYS A 171 -7.72 -5.47 -2.81
N ALA A 172 -8.47 -5.09 -3.84
CA ALA A 172 -9.28 -6.03 -4.61
C ALA A 172 -8.44 -7.18 -5.19
N MET A 173 -7.20 -6.93 -5.57
CA MET A 173 -6.30 -7.96 -6.11
C MET A 173 -5.63 -8.78 -5.00
N ALA A 174 -5.24 -8.16 -3.90
CA ALA A 174 -4.59 -8.83 -2.78
C ALA A 174 -5.46 -9.95 -2.19
N VAL A 175 -6.78 -9.78 -2.13
CA VAL A 175 -7.73 -10.84 -1.68
C VAL A 175 -7.53 -12.18 -2.40
N ALA A 176 -7.06 -12.18 -3.65
CA ALA A 176 -6.93 -13.41 -4.46
C ALA A 176 -5.65 -14.21 -4.17
N VAL A 177 -4.66 -13.62 -3.52
CA VAL A 177 -3.31 -14.20 -3.39
C VAL A 177 -2.79 -14.20 -1.95
N ASP A 178 -3.49 -13.57 -1.03
CA ASP A 178 -3.10 -13.48 0.38
C ASP A 178 -3.53 -14.73 1.14
N ASP A 179 -2.67 -15.22 2.04
CA ASP A 179 -2.97 -16.35 2.91
C ASP A 179 -4.04 -16.02 3.95
N VAL A 180 -4.25 -14.72 4.24
CA VAL A 180 -5.28 -14.21 5.15
C VAL A 180 -6.24 -13.28 4.39
N PRO A 181 -7.04 -13.81 3.45
CA PRO A 181 -7.84 -12.99 2.53
C PRO A 181 -8.89 -12.12 3.22
N ASP A 182 -9.34 -12.46 4.42
CA ASP A 182 -10.33 -11.67 5.15
C ASP A 182 -9.77 -10.33 5.63
N ALA A 183 -8.48 -10.25 5.97
CA ALA A 183 -7.83 -8.98 6.27
C ALA A 183 -7.82 -8.06 5.04
N GLN A 184 -7.56 -8.62 3.85
CA GLN A 184 -7.58 -7.86 2.60
C GLN A 184 -9.02 -7.46 2.19
N ARG A 185 -10.02 -8.31 2.48
CA ARG A 185 -11.45 -7.96 2.27
C ARG A 185 -11.87 -6.80 3.18
N LEU A 186 -11.45 -6.84 4.45
CA LEU A 186 -11.74 -5.78 5.40
C LEU A 186 -11.11 -4.45 4.95
N ASP A 187 -9.85 -4.46 4.58
CA ASP A 187 -9.16 -3.28 4.03
C ASP A 187 -9.88 -2.76 2.77
N PHE A 188 -10.31 -3.66 1.88
CA PHE A 188 -11.01 -3.30 0.64
C PHE A 188 -12.36 -2.63 0.91
N VAL A 189 -13.22 -3.23 1.75
CA VAL A 189 -14.53 -2.63 2.04
C VAL A 189 -14.41 -1.35 2.85
N PHE A 190 -13.39 -1.22 3.71
CA PHE A 190 -13.10 0.01 4.42
C PHE A 190 -12.70 1.14 3.44
N LEU A 191 -11.77 0.87 2.52
CA LEU A 191 -11.37 1.89 1.52
C LEU A 191 -12.56 2.33 0.63
N LEU A 192 -13.47 1.42 0.31
CA LEU A 192 -14.71 1.77 -0.41
C LEU A 192 -15.59 2.73 0.39
N SER A 193 -15.64 2.62 1.73
CA SER A 193 -16.43 3.51 2.58
C SER A 193 -15.91 4.95 2.61
N LEU A 194 -14.64 5.16 2.27
CA LEU A 194 -14.00 6.47 2.19
C LEU A 194 -14.32 7.22 0.88
N ILE A 195 -14.95 6.56 -0.11
CA ILE A 195 -15.26 7.17 -1.40
C ILE A 195 -16.46 8.10 -1.25
N VAL A 196 -16.23 9.40 -1.45
CA VAL A 196 -17.28 10.43 -1.37
C VAL A 196 -18.14 10.43 -2.64
N ASP A 197 -17.50 10.38 -3.82
CA ASP A 197 -18.19 10.35 -5.12
C ASP A 197 -17.75 9.12 -5.94
N PRO A 198 -18.49 8.01 -5.85
CA PRO A 198 -18.16 6.80 -6.59
C PRO A 198 -18.40 6.91 -8.10
N PHE A 199 -19.22 7.87 -8.60
CA PHE A 199 -19.42 8.07 -10.02
C PHE A 199 -18.20 8.71 -10.67
N THR A 200 -17.70 9.81 -10.12
CA THR A 200 -16.45 10.44 -10.59
C THR A 200 -15.28 9.47 -10.52
N LEU A 201 -15.22 8.62 -9.49
CA LEU A 201 -14.17 7.63 -9.38
C LEU A 201 -14.31 6.50 -10.42
N ALA A 202 -15.56 6.11 -10.74
CA ALA A 202 -15.83 5.11 -11.76
C ALA A 202 -15.36 5.54 -13.16
N ASP A 203 -15.42 6.83 -13.49
CA ASP A 203 -14.96 7.36 -14.77
C ASP A 203 -13.44 7.24 -14.96
N GLN A 204 -12.68 7.12 -13.88
CA GLN A 204 -11.23 6.94 -13.88
C GLN A 204 -10.80 5.46 -13.99
N LEU A 205 -11.76 4.51 -13.88
CA LEU A 205 -11.46 3.08 -13.93
C LEU A 205 -11.20 2.61 -15.37
N THR A 206 -10.09 1.90 -15.53
CA THR A 206 -9.86 1.12 -16.76
C THR A 206 -10.75 -0.13 -16.79
N THR A 207 -10.93 -0.73 -17.96
CA THR A 207 -11.61 -2.03 -18.10
C THR A 207 -10.96 -3.13 -17.23
N LYS A 208 -9.63 -3.07 -17.08
CA LYS A 208 -8.86 -4.02 -16.26
C LYS A 208 -9.18 -3.83 -14.77
N ASP A 209 -9.30 -2.59 -14.30
CA ASP A 209 -9.65 -2.29 -12.91
C ASP A 209 -11.07 -2.74 -12.57
N ARG A 210 -12.04 -2.44 -13.46
CA ARG A 210 -13.43 -2.90 -13.28
C ARG A 210 -13.48 -4.43 -13.15
N ARG A 211 -12.74 -5.16 -13.99
CA ARG A 211 -12.66 -6.63 -13.92
C ARG A 211 -12.09 -7.10 -12.58
N ARG A 212 -11.10 -6.41 -12.03
CA ARG A 212 -10.47 -6.72 -10.74
C ARG A 212 -11.44 -6.51 -9.57
N ILE A 213 -12.19 -5.41 -9.58
CA ILE A 213 -13.23 -5.12 -8.58
C ILE A 213 -14.38 -6.13 -8.69
N ARG A 214 -14.87 -6.40 -9.91
CA ARG A 214 -15.92 -7.41 -10.16
C ARG A 214 -15.53 -8.82 -9.70
N ALA A 215 -14.26 -9.13 -9.67
CA ALA A 215 -13.79 -10.43 -9.18
C ALA A 215 -14.12 -10.66 -7.70
N ARG A 216 -14.50 -9.63 -6.95
CA ARG A 216 -14.97 -9.71 -5.53
C ARG A 216 -16.46 -9.98 -5.44
N LYS A 217 -16.92 -11.00 -6.19
CA LYS A 217 -18.35 -11.40 -6.27
C LYS A 217 -18.94 -11.72 -4.91
N GLU A 218 -18.15 -12.31 -4.02
CA GLU A 218 -18.52 -12.67 -2.66
C GLU A 218 -18.97 -11.48 -1.80
N LEU A 219 -18.59 -10.26 -2.18
CA LEU A 219 -18.96 -9.04 -1.46
C LEU A 219 -20.22 -8.34 -2.04
N VAL A 220 -20.61 -8.67 -3.27
CA VAL A 220 -21.71 -7.96 -3.97
C VAL A 220 -23.08 -8.27 -3.35
N THR A 221 -23.28 -9.48 -2.81
CA THR A 221 -24.55 -9.88 -2.19
C THR A 221 -24.82 -9.20 -0.86
N GLY A 222 -23.82 -8.60 -0.23
CA GLY A 222 -23.94 -7.97 1.10
C GLY A 222 -24.01 -8.96 2.28
N GLU A 223 -23.89 -10.26 2.03
CA GLU A 223 -24.01 -11.31 3.05
C GLU A 223 -22.69 -11.71 3.71
N HIS A 224 -21.55 -11.32 3.11
CA HIS A 224 -20.25 -11.70 3.64
C HIS A 224 -20.00 -11.07 5.01
N ARG A 225 -19.47 -11.86 5.96
CA ARG A 225 -19.25 -11.45 7.36
C ARG A 225 -18.40 -10.17 7.53
N VAL A 226 -17.53 -9.85 6.56
CA VAL A 226 -16.69 -8.65 6.60
C VAL A 226 -17.50 -7.35 6.72
N TRP A 227 -18.74 -7.34 6.25
CA TRP A 227 -19.63 -6.19 6.37
C TRP A 227 -20.02 -5.86 7.81
N ASN A 228 -19.92 -6.83 8.73
CA ASN A 228 -20.23 -6.65 10.14
C ASN A 228 -19.09 -5.96 10.91
N GLU A 229 -17.92 -5.81 10.27
CA GLU A 229 -16.76 -5.09 10.83
C GLU A 229 -16.85 -3.57 10.60
N LEU A 230 -17.78 -3.10 9.78
CA LEU A 230 -18.06 -1.70 9.54
C LEU A 230 -19.32 -1.25 10.32
N ASP A 231 -19.35 0.01 10.75
CA ASP A 231 -20.61 0.62 11.19
C ASP A 231 -21.61 0.69 10.03
N ASP A 232 -22.89 0.95 10.36
CA ASP A 232 -23.96 0.93 9.37
C ASP A 232 -23.78 1.95 8.25
N ASP A 233 -23.34 3.18 8.58
CA ASP A 233 -23.12 4.24 7.60
C ASP A 233 -21.93 3.92 6.67
N ALA A 234 -20.83 3.42 7.21
CA ALA A 234 -19.66 3.00 6.42
C ALA A 234 -20.00 1.80 5.53
N ARG A 235 -20.79 0.85 6.03
CA ARG A 235 -21.28 -0.30 5.27
C ARG A 235 -22.12 0.13 4.07
N ASP A 236 -23.10 1.01 4.29
CA ASP A 236 -24.00 1.49 3.24
C ASP A 236 -23.22 2.24 2.15
N ARG A 237 -22.30 3.14 2.53
CA ARG A 237 -21.43 3.84 1.59
C ARG A 237 -20.56 2.85 0.79
N SER A 238 -19.94 1.89 1.46
CA SER A 238 -19.06 0.91 0.83
C SER A 238 -19.81 0.02 -0.17
N GLN A 239 -21.00 -0.48 0.20
CA GLN A 239 -21.83 -1.28 -0.70
C GLN A 239 -22.34 -0.46 -1.90
N ALA A 240 -22.70 0.80 -1.70
CA ALA A 240 -23.09 1.70 -2.80
C ALA A 240 -21.90 1.92 -3.76
N ALA A 241 -20.72 2.22 -3.24
CA ALA A 241 -19.50 2.38 -4.03
C ALA A 241 -19.17 1.10 -4.80
N LEU A 242 -19.20 -0.08 -4.15
CA LEU A 242 -18.94 -1.36 -4.82
C LEU A 242 -19.90 -1.62 -5.99
N ARG A 243 -21.20 -1.37 -5.81
CA ARG A 243 -22.21 -1.52 -6.87
C ARG A 243 -21.93 -0.61 -8.08
N ILE A 244 -21.42 0.61 -7.87
CA ILE A 244 -21.12 1.57 -8.94
C ILE A 244 -19.81 1.19 -9.64
N LEU A 245 -18.73 0.94 -8.89
CA LEU A 245 -17.41 0.65 -9.42
C LEU A 245 -17.33 -0.71 -10.14
N SER A 246 -18.23 -1.64 -9.82
CA SER A 246 -18.30 -2.96 -10.45
C SER A 246 -19.13 -3.01 -11.76
N ARG A 247 -19.73 -1.93 -12.21
CA ARG A 247 -20.54 -1.84 -13.46
C ARG A 247 -19.72 -1.81 -14.76
#